data_24e23210075a6a21a16572755b21bf41
#
_entry.id   24e23210075a6a21a16572755b21bf41
#
_cell.length_a   1.000
_cell.length_b   1.000
_cell.length_c   1.000
_cell.angle_alpha   90.00
_cell.angle_beta   90.00
_cell.angle_gamma   90.00
#
_symmetry.space_group_name_H-M   'P 1'
#
loop_
_entity.id
_entity.type
_entity.pdbx_description
1 polymer ?
#
loop_
_entity_poly.entity_id
_entity_poly.type
_entity_poly.pdbx_seq_one_letter_code
_entity_poly.pdbx_strand_id
1 'polypeptide(L)'
;MRRRAALLALVLVAPLAACATAEAGPPTLLWYINPDSGGQARIAAECTEESDGAYRLQTSLLPRDSPSQREQLVRRLAARDASIDLMSIDPPFIPEFANADFLAPVPPEVAEAVTQDVAEGAVAGATFDDELVTVPFWANTQLLWYRRSVAEAAGLDMTQPVTWDQVIAAAADQDVTVAVQGVRAESLTVWVNALVESAGGHILENPQEQDPMAVVPSLDSEAGRTAAQIIADLAAAGVGGAQLSNANEDINASMFEGDSAGFMVNWPFVWPRAQAAVEGGSLEQAALDDYGWAMYPQAVEGEEARPPYGGINLGVGAFSEHVDLAYEAAQCIADPQKQAEYFLSDGNPPASLSAFDDPEVQETFPMADVIRESLQNAAPRPQTPFYNEVSSSVQRTWHPPRSVSPDTSPEAADRLITDVLQGRSLL
;
A
#
# COMPACT_ATOMS: atom_id res chain seq x y z
N MET A 1 -66.32 69.92 25.78
CA MET A 1 -65.34 69.45 24.84
C MET A 1 -63.98 69.50 25.46
N ARG A 2 -63.48 68.38 26.01
CA ARG A 2 -62.14 68.32 26.66
C ARG A 2 -61.30 67.31 25.92
N ARG A 3 -60.23 67.82 25.25
CA ARG A 3 -59.22 66.98 24.56
C ARG A 3 -58.21 66.48 25.61
N ARG A 4 -58.09 65.17 25.72
CA ARG A 4 -57.04 64.54 26.53
C ARG A 4 -55.87 64.24 25.57
N ALA A 5 -54.69 64.78 25.83
CA ALA A 5 -53.47 64.48 25.19
C ALA A 5 -52.86 63.22 25.86
N ALA A 6 -52.57 62.18 25.11
CA ALA A 6 -51.82 60.98 25.56
C ALA A 6 -50.37 61.19 25.22
N LEU A 7 -49.50 61.18 26.23
CA LEU A 7 -48.03 61.09 26.04
C LEU A 7 -47.64 59.61 25.78
N LEU A 8 -47.05 59.34 24.62
CA LEU A 8 -46.40 58.11 24.35
C LEU A 8 -44.93 58.17 24.82
N ALA A 9 -44.59 57.37 25.83
CA ALA A 9 -43.21 57.17 26.26
C ALA A 9 -42.57 56.13 25.35
N LEU A 10 -41.57 56.54 24.58
CA LEU A 10 -40.76 55.64 23.68
C LEU A 10 -39.64 55.06 24.56
N VAL A 11 -39.76 53.75 24.88
CA VAL A 11 -38.70 52.98 25.55
C VAL A 11 -37.73 52.52 24.49
N LEU A 12 -36.53 53.08 24.43
CA LEU A 12 -35.41 52.60 23.62
C LEU A 12 -34.84 51.33 24.28
N VAL A 13 -35.14 50.17 23.71
CA VAL A 13 -34.44 48.92 24.02
C VAL A 13 -33.20 48.84 23.17
N ALA A 14 -32.04 49.10 23.71
CA ALA A 14 -30.75 48.84 23.05
C ALA A 14 -30.49 47.33 23.06
N PRO A 15 -30.23 46.69 21.91
CA PRO A 15 -29.76 45.30 21.92
C PRO A 15 -28.32 45.28 22.41
N LEU A 16 -28.06 44.68 23.56
CA LEU A 16 -26.74 44.20 23.95
C LEU A 16 -26.39 43.03 23.01
N ALA A 17 -25.64 43.33 21.96
CA ALA A 17 -24.90 42.32 21.21
C ALA A 17 -23.76 41.88 22.15
N ALA A 18 -24.02 40.86 22.96
CA ALA A 18 -22.98 40.05 23.57
C ALA A 18 -22.34 39.24 22.44
N CYS A 19 -21.22 39.75 21.90
CA CYS A 19 -20.25 38.87 21.19
C CYS A 19 -19.72 37.92 22.26
N ALA A 20 -20.40 36.78 22.44
CA ALA A 20 -19.77 35.62 23.00
C ALA A 20 -18.74 35.18 21.93
N THR A 21 -17.47 35.55 22.13
CA THR A 21 -16.36 34.81 21.58
C THR A 21 -16.48 33.44 22.22
N ALA A 22 -17.17 32.51 21.57
CA ALA A 22 -16.94 31.10 21.81
C ALA A 22 -15.43 30.93 21.60
N GLU A 23 -14.69 30.58 22.64
CA GLU A 23 -13.37 30.03 22.45
C GLU A 23 -13.60 28.84 21.51
N ALA A 24 -13.25 29.03 20.26
CA ALA A 24 -13.22 27.94 19.30
C ALA A 24 -12.24 26.95 19.91
N GLY A 25 -12.71 25.72 20.21
CA GLY A 25 -11.83 24.66 20.66
C GLY A 25 -10.74 24.41 19.61
N PRO A 26 -9.76 23.56 19.89
CA PRO A 26 -8.71 23.25 18.91
C PRO A 26 -9.33 22.83 17.57
N PRO A 27 -8.69 23.20 16.44
CA PRO A 27 -9.17 22.77 15.12
C PRO A 27 -9.22 21.23 15.04
N THR A 28 -10.16 20.74 14.26
CA THR A 28 -10.27 19.29 13.99
C THR A 28 -9.66 19.02 12.63
N LEU A 29 -8.55 18.28 12.64
CA LEU A 29 -7.90 17.75 11.44
C LEU A 29 -8.58 16.45 11.01
N LEU A 30 -8.83 16.28 9.73
CA LEU A 30 -9.44 15.08 9.20
C LEU A 30 -8.38 14.26 8.43
N TRP A 31 -8.13 13.05 8.94
CA TRP A 31 -7.23 12.08 8.32
C TRP A 31 -8.01 11.00 7.59
N TYR A 32 -7.89 10.94 6.27
CA TYR A 32 -8.48 9.90 5.41
C TYR A 32 -7.61 8.67 5.43
N ILE A 33 -8.14 7.56 5.97
CA ILE A 33 -7.40 6.32 6.24
C ILE A 33 -7.90 5.16 5.38
N ASN A 34 -6.99 4.26 4.98
CA ASN A 34 -7.35 2.94 4.49
C ASN A 34 -7.96 2.09 5.61
N PRO A 35 -8.85 1.13 5.29
CA PRO A 35 -9.41 0.21 6.28
C PRO A 35 -8.32 -0.59 7.01
N ASP A 36 -8.41 -0.63 8.33
CA ASP A 36 -7.55 -1.38 9.24
C ASP A 36 -8.35 -2.04 10.37
N SER A 37 -7.68 -2.59 11.37
CA SER A 37 -8.28 -3.20 12.56
C SER A 37 -8.49 -2.19 13.71
N GLY A 38 -8.27 -0.89 13.47
CA GLY A 38 -8.47 0.20 14.42
C GLY A 38 -7.18 0.87 14.91
N GLY A 39 -6.02 0.43 14.46
CA GLY A 39 -4.72 0.98 14.85
C GLY A 39 -4.57 2.46 14.48
N GLN A 40 -4.99 2.87 13.28
CA GLN A 40 -4.92 4.27 12.86
C GLN A 40 -5.83 5.18 13.72
N ALA A 41 -7.02 4.70 14.10
CA ALA A 41 -7.91 5.46 14.98
C ALA A 41 -7.32 5.61 16.40
N ARG A 42 -6.59 4.59 16.90
CA ARG A 42 -5.85 4.65 18.17
C ARG A 42 -4.74 5.68 18.07
N ILE A 43 -3.89 5.63 17.06
CA ILE A 43 -2.82 6.63 16.83
C ILE A 43 -3.39 8.05 16.74
N ALA A 44 -4.51 8.24 16.06
CA ALA A 44 -5.17 9.54 15.97
C ALA A 44 -5.61 10.08 17.34
N ALA A 45 -6.09 9.21 18.24
CA ALA A 45 -6.44 9.58 19.61
C ALA A 45 -5.20 9.95 20.44
N GLU A 46 -4.12 9.18 20.35
CA GLU A 46 -2.84 9.41 21.02
C GLU A 46 -2.21 10.74 20.54
N CYS A 47 -2.12 10.98 19.24
CA CYS A 47 -1.60 12.23 18.68
C CYS A 47 -2.48 13.45 19.07
N THR A 48 -3.80 13.27 19.23
CA THR A 48 -4.68 14.31 19.76
C THR A 48 -4.33 14.65 21.22
N GLU A 49 -4.06 13.64 22.05
CA GLU A 49 -3.69 13.83 23.45
C GLU A 49 -2.32 14.50 23.58
N GLU A 50 -1.35 14.03 22.81
CA GLU A 50 0.03 14.55 22.79
C GLU A 50 0.13 15.99 22.24
N SER A 51 -0.85 16.44 21.45
CA SER A 51 -0.88 17.80 20.90
C SER A 51 -1.08 18.91 21.95
N ASP A 52 -1.33 18.56 23.22
CA ASP A 52 -1.64 19.53 24.30
C ASP A 52 -2.77 20.51 23.93
N GLY A 53 -3.70 20.08 23.08
CA GLY A 53 -4.85 20.88 22.64
C GLY A 53 -4.56 21.77 21.43
N ALA A 54 -3.46 21.58 20.72
CA ALA A 54 -3.18 22.29 19.47
C ALA A 54 -4.16 21.86 18.36
N TYR A 55 -4.53 20.56 18.27
CA TYR A 55 -5.49 20.03 17.33
C TYR A 55 -6.27 18.84 17.90
N ARG A 56 -7.31 18.42 17.17
CA ARG A 56 -7.94 17.10 17.28
C ARG A 56 -7.77 16.37 15.97
N LEU A 57 -7.28 15.15 15.99
CA LEU A 57 -7.17 14.30 14.81
C LEU A 57 -8.34 13.32 14.77
N GLN A 58 -9.13 13.34 13.67
CA GLN A 58 -10.24 12.43 13.44
C GLN A 58 -9.99 11.64 12.15
N THR A 59 -10.29 10.34 12.18
CA THR A 59 -10.17 9.48 11.02
C THR A 59 -11.45 9.45 10.18
N SER A 60 -11.29 9.34 8.86
CA SER A 60 -12.36 9.12 7.89
C SER A 60 -12.01 7.94 6.99
N LEU A 61 -12.85 6.92 6.98
CA LEU A 61 -12.56 5.67 6.28
C LEU A 61 -12.72 5.81 4.77
N LEU A 62 -11.69 5.43 4.03
CA LEU A 62 -11.69 5.29 2.58
C LEU A 62 -12.25 3.92 2.14
N PRO A 63 -12.57 3.73 0.84
CA PRO A 63 -12.86 2.42 0.28
C PRO A 63 -11.74 1.40 0.53
N ARG A 64 -12.03 0.10 0.33
CA ARG A 64 -11.06 -0.96 0.60
C ARG A 64 -9.93 -1.05 -0.44
N ASP A 65 -10.25 -0.82 -1.71
CA ASP A 65 -9.27 -0.93 -2.80
C ASP A 65 -8.58 0.40 -3.10
N SER A 66 -7.27 0.37 -3.35
CA SER A 66 -6.44 1.56 -3.59
C SER A 66 -6.91 2.42 -4.78
N PRO A 67 -7.33 1.88 -5.94
CA PRO A 67 -7.86 2.69 -7.03
C PRO A 67 -9.11 3.50 -6.64
N SER A 68 -10.03 2.92 -5.86
CA SER A 68 -11.21 3.63 -5.36
C SER A 68 -10.86 4.69 -4.30
N GLN A 69 -9.86 4.44 -3.45
CA GLN A 69 -9.31 5.44 -2.53
C GLN A 69 -8.77 6.64 -3.30
N ARG A 70 -7.89 6.38 -4.28
CA ARG A 70 -7.35 7.39 -5.17
C ARG A 70 -8.47 8.20 -5.85
N GLU A 71 -9.46 7.54 -6.47
CA GLU A 71 -10.56 8.20 -7.17
C GLU A 71 -11.35 9.13 -6.25
N GLN A 72 -11.63 8.70 -5.03
CA GLN A 72 -12.34 9.51 -4.04
C GLN A 72 -11.55 10.76 -3.67
N LEU A 73 -10.25 10.62 -3.37
CA LEU A 73 -9.38 11.72 -2.97
C LEU A 73 -9.14 12.70 -4.12
N VAL A 74 -8.76 12.22 -5.31
CA VAL A 74 -8.53 13.04 -6.50
C VAL A 74 -9.76 13.90 -6.85
N ARG A 75 -10.97 13.30 -6.82
CA ARG A 75 -12.22 14.00 -7.12
C ARG A 75 -12.49 15.15 -6.16
N ARG A 76 -12.18 14.97 -4.88
CA ARG A 76 -12.37 15.99 -3.84
C ARG A 76 -11.30 17.09 -3.94
N LEU A 77 -10.04 16.71 -4.12
CA LEU A 77 -8.92 17.66 -4.28
C LEU A 77 -9.07 18.50 -5.56
N ALA A 78 -9.53 17.89 -6.65
CA ALA A 78 -9.87 18.64 -7.87
C ALA A 78 -11.00 19.68 -7.64
N ALA A 79 -11.90 19.44 -6.68
CA ALA A 79 -12.90 20.40 -6.24
C ALA A 79 -12.37 21.41 -5.16
N ARG A 80 -11.06 21.34 -4.83
CA ARG A 80 -10.40 22.16 -3.80
C ARG A 80 -11.07 22.03 -2.43
N ASP A 81 -11.37 20.79 -2.05
CA ASP A 81 -11.99 20.49 -0.76
C ASP A 81 -10.99 20.74 0.39
N ALA A 82 -11.21 21.82 1.14
CA ALA A 82 -10.35 22.24 2.24
C ALA A 82 -10.48 21.36 3.50
N SER A 83 -11.41 20.41 3.52
CA SER A 83 -11.58 19.50 4.67
C SER A 83 -10.67 18.28 4.62
N ILE A 84 -9.78 18.16 3.62
CA ILE A 84 -8.78 17.10 3.57
C ILE A 84 -7.48 17.64 4.16
N ASP A 85 -7.20 17.31 5.43
CA ASP A 85 -5.96 17.71 6.08
C ASP A 85 -4.87 16.67 5.86
N LEU A 86 -5.15 15.39 6.12
CA LEU A 86 -4.24 14.27 5.95
C LEU A 86 -4.88 13.15 5.13
N MET A 87 -4.07 12.47 4.34
CA MET A 87 -4.46 11.34 3.48
C MET A 87 -3.47 10.21 3.61
N SER A 88 -3.97 8.99 3.79
CA SER A 88 -3.21 7.76 3.56
C SER A 88 -3.19 7.47 2.06
N ILE A 89 -1.99 7.46 1.45
CA ILE A 89 -1.81 7.30 0.01
C ILE A 89 -0.91 6.09 -0.26
N ASP A 90 -1.39 5.17 -1.09
CA ASP A 90 -0.55 4.07 -1.62
C ASP A 90 0.54 4.66 -2.54
N PRO A 91 1.83 4.30 -2.34
CA PRO A 91 2.97 4.91 -3.01
C PRO A 91 2.86 5.12 -4.53
N PRO A 92 2.34 4.20 -5.35
CA PRO A 92 2.31 4.39 -6.81
C PRO A 92 1.38 5.52 -7.27
N PHE A 93 0.46 5.98 -6.41
CA PHE A 93 -0.42 7.11 -6.73
C PHE A 93 0.15 8.47 -6.31
N ILE A 94 1.21 8.51 -5.48
CA ILE A 94 1.82 9.75 -5.01
C ILE A 94 2.26 10.67 -6.18
N PRO A 95 2.91 10.16 -7.25
CA PRO A 95 3.27 11.00 -8.39
C PRO A 95 2.10 11.74 -9.04
N GLU A 96 0.92 11.12 -9.14
CA GLU A 96 -0.28 11.77 -9.66
C GLU A 96 -0.73 12.93 -8.79
N PHE A 97 -0.75 12.71 -7.46
CA PHE A 97 -1.16 13.75 -6.50
C PHE A 97 -0.16 14.92 -6.47
N ALA A 98 1.14 14.62 -6.54
CA ALA A 98 2.18 15.63 -6.59
C ALA A 98 2.14 16.42 -7.91
N ASN A 99 2.06 15.74 -9.05
CA ASN A 99 2.00 16.37 -10.38
C ASN A 99 0.74 17.23 -10.60
N ALA A 100 -0.33 16.96 -9.85
CA ALA A 100 -1.57 17.73 -9.88
C ALA A 100 -1.63 18.88 -8.84
N ASP A 101 -0.54 19.15 -8.14
CA ASP A 101 -0.50 20.15 -7.04
C ASP A 101 -1.54 19.89 -5.94
N PHE A 102 -1.82 18.60 -5.63
CA PHE A 102 -2.79 18.22 -4.60
C PHE A 102 -2.17 18.05 -3.21
N LEU A 103 -0.84 18.03 -3.12
CA LEU A 103 -0.09 17.90 -1.88
C LEU A 103 0.50 19.26 -1.48
N ALA A 104 0.43 19.58 -0.18
CA ALA A 104 1.15 20.70 0.38
C ALA A 104 2.66 20.38 0.40
N PRO A 105 3.56 21.34 0.12
CA PRO A 105 4.99 21.12 0.20
C PRO A 105 5.44 20.66 1.60
N VAL A 106 6.28 19.64 1.67
CA VAL A 106 6.84 19.16 2.94
C VAL A 106 7.86 20.19 3.47
N PRO A 107 7.70 20.73 4.69
CA PRO A 107 8.71 21.63 5.26
C PRO A 107 10.07 20.93 5.40
N PRO A 108 11.21 21.61 5.14
CA PRO A 108 12.53 20.99 5.18
C PRO A 108 12.87 20.32 6.52
N GLU A 109 12.44 20.93 7.64
CA GLU A 109 12.62 20.38 8.98
C GLU A 109 11.79 19.11 9.21
N VAL A 110 10.61 19.01 8.62
CA VAL A 110 9.79 17.79 8.63
C VAL A 110 10.45 16.72 7.79
N ALA A 111 10.90 17.07 6.57
CA ALA A 111 11.57 16.14 5.67
C ALA A 111 12.81 15.52 6.33
N GLU A 112 13.64 16.32 6.99
CA GLU A 112 14.81 15.83 7.73
C GLU A 112 14.39 14.87 8.86
N ALA A 113 13.39 15.25 9.65
CA ALA A 113 12.96 14.45 10.80
C ALA A 113 12.36 13.08 10.41
N VAL A 114 11.52 13.04 9.36
CA VAL A 114 10.77 11.83 8.97
C VAL A 114 11.55 10.87 8.05
N THR A 115 12.78 11.20 7.67
CA THR A 115 13.61 10.35 6.80
C THR A 115 14.86 9.79 7.47
N GLN A 116 15.23 10.22 8.69
CA GLN A 116 16.46 9.85 9.37
C GLN A 116 16.60 8.35 9.67
N ASP A 117 15.50 7.66 9.93
CA ASP A 117 15.47 6.25 10.35
C ASP A 117 14.50 5.44 9.49
N VAL A 118 14.46 5.71 8.19
CA VAL A 118 13.49 5.13 7.27
C VAL A 118 14.22 4.38 6.16
N ALA A 119 13.67 3.22 5.76
CA ALA A 119 14.20 2.44 4.66
C ALA A 119 14.26 3.25 3.35
N GLU A 120 15.36 3.10 2.58
CA GLU A 120 15.56 3.86 1.34
C GLU A 120 14.38 3.72 0.36
N GLY A 121 13.80 2.53 0.24
CA GLY A 121 12.63 2.29 -0.60
C GLY A 121 11.39 3.07 -0.14
N ALA A 122 11.24 3.30 1.18
CA ALA A 122 10.13 4.09 1.72
C ALA A 122 10.32 5.59 1.44
N VAL A 123 11.56 6.08 1.53
CA VAL A 123 11.89 7.47 1.15
C VAL A 123 11.70 7.66 -0.36
N ALA A 124 12.18 6.72 -1.19
CA ALA A 124 11.99 6.77 -2.63
C ALA A 124 10.50 6.76 -3.03
N GLY A 125 9.68 5.94 -2.37
CA GLY A 125 8.22 5.89 -2.57
C GLY A 125 7.47 7.13 -2.05
N ALA A 126 8.13 8.01 -1.29
CA ALA A 126 7.60 9.28 -0.77
C ALA A 126 8.08 10.50 -1.57
N THR A 127 8.95 10.28 -2.57
CA THR A 127 9.66 11.32 -3.33
C THR A 127 9.14 11.38 -4.75
N PHE A 128 8.94 12.59 -5.27
CA PHE A 128 8.61 12.85 -6.66
C PHE A 128 9.38 14.09 -7.15
N ASP A 129 9.98 14.02 -8.36
CA ASP A 129 10.79 15.10 -8.95
C ASP A 129 11.90 15.59 -8.00
N ASP A 130 12.62 14.63 -7.37
CA ASP A 130 13.69 14.84 -6.38
C ASP A 130 13.26 15.55 -5.07
N GLU A 131 11.97 15.77 -4.85
CA GLU A 131 11.43 16.36 -3.63
C GLU A 131 10.62 15.34 -2.81
N LEU A 132 10.80 15.34 -1.48
CA LEU A 132 9.92 14.59 -0.58
C LEU A 132 8.55 15.26 -0.57
N VAL A 133 7.51 14.54 -1.01
CA VAL A 133 6.15 15.08 -1.17
C VAL A 133 5.13 14.48 -0.20
N THR A 134 5.51 13.41 0.51
CA THR A 134 4.70 12.76 1.55
C THR A 134 5.58 12.27 2.69
N VAL A 135 4.98 11.95 3.84
CA VAL A 135 5.66 11.40 5.02
C VAL A 135 5.51 9.87 5.02
N PRO A 136 6.60 9.08 5.00
CA PRO A 136 6.51 7.63 5.15
C PRO A 136 5.86 7.25 6.49
N PHE A 137 4.86 6.35 6.45
CA PHE A 137 4.18 5.90 7.66
C PHE A 137 4.44 4.42 7.91
N TRP A 138 4.09 3.55 6.97
CA TRP A 138 4.42 2.14 7.03
C TRP A 138 4.80 1.62 5.66
N ALA A 139 5.75 0.69 5.64
CA ALA A 139 6.29 0.08 4.42
C ALA A 139 5.97 -1.41 4.43
N ASN A 140 5.62 -1.94 3.28
CA ASN A 140 5.21 -3.34 3.18
C ASN A 140 5.93 -4.05 2.03
N THR A 141 6.08 -5.37 2.19
CA THR A 141 6.64 -6.25 1.16
C THR A 141 6.00 -7.62 1.24
N GLN A 142 6.07 -8.40 0.19
CA GLN A 142 5.60 -9.78 0.20
C GLN A 142 6.74 -10.74 0.53
N LEU A 143 6.40 -11.80 1.25
CA LEU A 143 7.25 -12.95 1.53
C LEU A 143 6.74 -14.18 0.78
N LEU A 144 7.60 -15.18 0.60
CA LEU A 144 7.20 -16.53 0.29
C LEU A 144 6.80 -17.23 1.60
N TRP A 145 5.51 -17.44 1.79
CA TRP A 145 4.94 -18.29 2.82
C TRP A 145 4.90 -19.73 2.31
N TYR A 146 5.25 -20.68 3.17
CA TYR A 146 5.24 -22.09 2.80
C TYR A 146 4.85 -22.98 3.96
N ARG A 147 4.32 -24.16 3.65
CA ARG A 147 4.17 -25.24 4.63
C ARG A 147 5.51 -25.90 4.82
N ARG A 148 6.04 -25.93 6.06
CA ARG A 148 7.33 -26.56 6.36
C ARG A 148 7.32 -28.03 5.97
N SER A 149 6.23 -28.74 6.28
CA SER A 149 6.02 -30.14 5.92
C SER A 149 6.07 -30.38 4.41
N VAL A 150 5.51 -29.47 3.59
CA VAL A 150 5.51 -29.54 2.11
C VAL A 150 6.92 -29.28 1.57
N ALA A 151 7.61 -28.25 2.05
CA ALA A 151 8.97 -27.94 1.60
C ALA A 151 9.95 -29.07 1.95
N GLU A 152 9.85 -29.66 3.15
CA GLU A 152 10.63 -30.80 3.57
C GLU A 152 10.36 -32.05 2.70
N ALA A 153 9.10 -32.36 2.44
CA ALA A 153 8.71 -33.48 1.57
C ALA A 153 9.22 -33.31 0.15
N ALA A 154 9.23 -32.09 -0.38
CA ALA A 154 9.78 -31.74 -1.68
C ALA A 154 11.32 -31.66 -1.70
N GLY A 155 11.98 -31.72 -0.55
CA GLY A 155 13.44 -31.58 -0.45
C GLY A 155 13.97 -30.18 -0.74
N LEU A 156 13.12 -29.12 -0.57
CA LEU A 156 13.55 -27.74 -0.70
C LEU A 156 14.27 -27.26 0.57
N ASP A 157 15.47 -26.73 0.41
CA ASP A 157 16.20 -26.02 1.48
C ASP A 157 15.76 -24.56 1.55
N MET A 158 14.79 -24.28 2.39
CA MET A 158 14.23 -22.95 2.57
C MET A 158 15.13 -21.97 3.35
N THR A 159 16.33 -22.41 3.74
CA THR A 159 17.38 -21.52 4.29
C THR A 159 18.20 -20.84 3.21
N GLN A 160 18.02 -21.25 1.95
CA GLN A 160 18.64 -20.68 0.77
C GLN A 160 17.58 -19.97 -0.09
N PRO A 161 17.97 -18.99 -0.93
CA PRO A 161 17.07 -18.44 -1.93
C PRO A 161 16.53 -19.53 -2.85
N VAL A 162 15.23 -19.50 -3.12
CA VAL A 162 14.56 -20.42 -4.05
C VAL A 162 14.06 -19.66 -5.28
N THR A 163 13.99 -20.36 -6.42
CA THR A 163 13.42 -19.80 -7.66
C THR A 163 11.94 -20.13 -7.82
N TRP A 164 11.24 -19.37 -8.66
CA TRP A 164 9.85 -19.69 -9.05
C TRP A 164 9.77 -21.10 -9.66
N ASP A 165 10.74 -21.51 -10.46
CA ASP A 165 10.78 -22.85 -11.05
C ASP A 165 10.84 -23.95 -9.98
N GLN A 166 11.66 -23.77 -8.95
CA GLN A 166 11.76 -24.70 -7.83
C GLN A 166 10.45 -24.78 -7.03
N VAL A 167 9.80 -23.62 -6.77
CA VAL A 167 8.51 -23.57 -6.08
C VAL A 167 7.41 -24.24 -6.88
N ILE A 168 7.34 -23.98 -8.20
CA ILE A 168 6.38 -24.59 -9.12
C ILE A 168 6.58 -26.10 -9.19
N ALA A 169 7.83 -26.55 -9.32
CA ALA A 169 8.17 -27.98 -9.38
C ALA A 169 7.83 -28.70 -8.07
N ALA A 170 8.17 -28.11 -6.93
CA ALA A 170 7.83 -28.65 -5.60
C ALA A 170 6.32 -28.75 -5.40
N ALA A 171 5.58 -27.71 -5.78
CA ALA A 171 4.13 -27.71 -5.67
C ALA A 171 3.47 -28.79 -6.55
N ALA A 172 4.00 -28.99 -7.76
CA ALA A 172 3.51 -30.03 -8.68
C ALA A 172 3.84 -31.46 -8.16
N ASP A 173 5.03 -31.69 -7.60
CA ASP A 173 5.42 -32.97 -7.01
C ASP A 173 4.60 -33.34 -5.78
N GLN A 174 4.23 -32.35 -4.97
CA GLN A 174 3.45 -32.55 -3.75
C GLN A 174 1.92 -32.40 -3.95
N ASP A 175 1.46 -32.16 -5.19
CA ASP A 175 0.03 -31.96 -5.54
C ASP A 175 -0.63 -30.84 -4.70
N VAL A 176 0.08 -29.72 -4.49
CA VAL A 176 -0.40 -28.55 -3.76
C VAL A 176 -0.45 -27.29 -4.63
N THR A 177 -1.18 -26.28 -4.17
CA THR A 177 -1.29 -24.99 -4.88
C THR A 177 -0.18 -24.02 -4.48
N VAL A 178 0.28 -23.23 -5.44
CA VAL A 178 1.01 -21.97 -5.23
C VAL A 178 0.01 -20.83 -5.30
N ALA A 179 -0.33 -20.25 -4.17
CA ALA A 179 -1.31 -19.17 -4.10
C ALA A 179 -0.68 -17.82 -4.47
N VAL A 180 -1.18 -17.21 -5.53
CA VAL A 180 -0.72 -15.93 -6.09
C VAL A 180 -1.89 -15.02 -6.43
N GLN A 181 -1.68 -13.71 -6.51
CA GLN A 181 -2.71 -12.72 -6.80
C GLN A 181 -2.98 -12.62 -8.31
N GLY A 182 -3.85 -13.47 -8.82
CA GLY A 182 -4.16 -13.52 -10.25
C GLY A 182 -5.47 -12.86 -10.66
N VAL A 183 -6.21 -12.25 -9.72
CA VAL A 183 -7.45 -11.53 -10.02
C VAL A 183 -7.18 -10.27 -10.86
N ARG A 184 -8.09 -9.92 -11.77
CA ARG A 184 -8.00 -8.67 -12.53
C ARG A 184 -8.25 -7.45 -11.64
N ALA A 185 -7.24 -7.08 -10.87
CA ALA A 185 -7.21 -5.97 -9.93
C ALA A 185 -5.77 -5.48 -9.75
N GLU A 186 -5.55 -4.50 -8.90
CA GLU A 186 -4.23 -3.94 -8.60
C GLU A 186 -3.21 -5.02 -8.19
N SER A 187 -3.64 -6.00 -7.43
CA SER A 187 -2.79 -7.10 -6.98
C SER A 187 -2.15 -7.93 -8.11
N LEU A 188 -2.79 -7.98 -9.30
CA LEU A 188 -2.15 -8.58 -10.48
C LEU A 188 -0.98 -7.72 -10.98
N THR A 189 -1.14 -6.39 -11.00
CA THR A 189 -0.04 -5.48 -11.36
C THR A 189 1.10 -5.58 -10.37
N VAL A 190 0.81 -5.68 -9.07
CA VAL A 190 1.80 -5.91 -8.02
C VAL A 190 2.63 -7.16 -8.31
N TRP A 191 1.98 -8.29 -8.63
CA TRP A 191 2.66 -9.53 -8.93
C TRP A 191 3.49 -9.47 -10.22
N VAL A 192 2.91 -8.92 -11.30
CA VAL A 192 3.64 -8.74 -12.58
C VAL A 192 4.86 -7.84 -12.39
N ASN A 193 4.71 -6.71 -11.69
CA ASN A 193 5.83 -5.80 -11.40
C ASN A 193 6.95 -6.50 -10.64
N ALA A 194 6.62 -7.25 -9.59
CA ALA A 194 7.63 -7.97 -8.80
C ALA A 194 8.39 -9.00 -9.65
N LEU A 195 7.73 -9.70 -10.57
CA LEU A 195 8.39 -10.65 -11.48
C LEU A 195 9.30 -9.93 -12.49
N VAL A 196 8.84 -8.82 -13.08
CA VAL A 196 9.61 -8.01 -14.04
C VAL A 196 10.84 -7.41 -13.38
N GLU A 197 10.68 -6.80 -12.21
CA GLU A 197 11.78 -6.21 -11.42
C GLU A 197 12.79 -7.29 -10.98
N SER A 198 12.31 -8.46 -10.52
CA SER A 198 13.16 -9.60 -10.17
C SER A 198 13.90 -10.22 -11.38
N ALA A 199 13.43 -9.95 -12.59
CA ALA A 199 14.09 -10.35 -13.84
C ALA A 199 15.00 -9.23 -14.41
N GLY A 200 15.22 -8.14 -13.65
CA GLY A 200 16.13 -7.05 -13.99
C GLY A 200 15.57 -6.04 -15.00
N GLY A 201 14.24 -5.92 -15.13
CA GLY A 201 13.59 -4.93 -15.98
C GLY A 201 12.57 -4.09 -15.24
N HIS A 202 11.86 -3.25 -15.98
CA HIS A 202 10.85 -2.33 -15.47
C HIS A 202 9.62 -2.33 -16.37
N ILE A 203 8.46 -1.90 -15.85
CA ILE A 203 7.26 -1.69 -16.66
C ILE A 203 7.40 -0.45 -17.55
N LEU A 204 8.09 0.59 -17.06
CA LEU A 204 8.36 1.84 -17.78
C LEU A 204 9.87 2.16 -17.72
N GLU A 205 10.46 2.62 -18.84
CA GLU A 205 11.85 3.11 -18.90
C GLU A 205 12.02 4.46 -18.19
N ASN A 206 11.01 5.32 -18.27
CA ASN A 206 11.04 6.69 -17.77
C ASN A 206 9.81 6.99 -16.90
N PRO A 207 9.67 6.34 -15.72
CA PRO A 207 8.44 6.41 -14.93
C PRO A 207 8.08 7.83 -14.46
N GLN A 208 9.06 8.73 -14.29
CA GLN A 208 8.83 10.12 -13.85
C GLN A 208 8.47 11.09 -15.00
N GLU A 209 8.33 10.60 -16.23
CA GLU A 209 7.91 11.43 -17.37
C GLU A 209 6.50 12.00 -17.14
N GLN A 210 6.35 13.31 -17.35
CA GLN A 210 5.10 14.05 -17.13
C GLN A 210 4.31 14.30 -18.43
N ASP A 211 4.94 14.10 -19.59
CA ASP A 211 4.24 14.13 -20.88
C ASP A 211 3.76 12.72 -21.25
N PRO A 212 2.44 12.45 -21.25
CA PRO A 212 1.92 11.12 -21.57
C PRO A 212 2.31 10.65 -22.98
N MET A 213 2.69 11.58 -23.88
CA MET A 213 3.15 11.24 -25.23
C MET A 213 4.61 10.77 -25.25
N ALA A 214 5.38 11.03 -24.19
CA ALA A 214 6.81 10.70 -24.07
C ALA A 214 7.07 9.50 -23.14
N VAL A 215 6.05 8.97 -22.45
CA VAL A 215 6.18 7.75 -21.64
C VAL A 215 6.56 6.56 -22.51
N VAL A 216 7.57 5.79 -22.08
CA VAL A 216 8.12 4.64 -22.80
C VAL A 216 7.84 3.36 -21.99
N PRO A 217 6.83 2.56 -22.37
CA PRO A 217 6.63 1.21 -21.81
C PRO A 217 7.78 0.28 -22.19
N SER A 218 8.11 -0.69 -21.31
CA SER A 218 9.26 -1.59 -21.49
C SER A 218 9.01 -3.06 -21.09
N LEU A 219 7.76 -3.47 -21.09
CA LEU A 219 7.41 -4.87 -20.84
C LEU A 219 7.81 -5.80 -21.98
N ASP A 220 7.85 -5.34 -23.24
CA ASP A 220 8.37 -6.13 -24.38
C ASP A 220 9.89 -6.22 -24.37
N SER A 221 10.40 -6.81 -23.30
CA SER A 221 11.81 -7.00 -22.97
C SER A 221 12.08 -8.46 -22.57
N GLU A 222 13.34 -8.80 -22.34
CA GLU A 222 13.71 -10.12 -21.80
C GLU A 222 13.07 -10.34 -20.41
N ALA A 223 13.11 -9.32 -19.54
CA ALA A 223 12.52 -9.38 -18.20
C ALA A 223 11.00 -9.57 -18.25
N GLY A 224 10.29 -8.86 -19.11
CA GLY A 224 8.86 -9.04 -19.28
C GLY A 224 8.49 -10.42 -19.83
N ARG A 225 9.29 -10.96 -20.76
CA ARG A 225 9.12 -12.34 -21.25
C ARG A 225 9.40 -13.38 -20.16
N THR A 226 10.43 -13.19 -19.33
CA THR A 226 10.71 -14.05 -18.17
C THR A 226 9.54 -14.02 -17.17
N ALA A 227 9.02 -12.86 -16.82
CA ALA A 227 7.85 -12.73 -15.97
C ALA A 227 6.61 -13.46 -16.55
N ALA A 228 6.35 -13.28 -17.85
CA ALA A 228 5.25 -13.97 -18.54
C ALA A 228 5.45 -15.50 -18.58
N GLN A 229 6.69 -15.96 -18.72
CA GLN A 229 7.02 -17.41 -18.72
C GLN A 229 6.72 -18.02 -17.34
N ILE A 230 7.12 -17.39 -16.25
CA ILE A 230 6.83 -17.87 -14.88
C ILE A 230 5.32 -18.03 -14.67
N ILE A 231 4.53 -17.03 -15.09
CA ILE A 231 3.06 -17.08 -14.99
C ILE A 231 2.49 -18.21 -15.85
N ALA A 232 3.00 -18.37 -17.07
CA ALA A 232 2.57 -19.43 -18.00
C ALA A 232 2.92 -20.81 -17.45
N ASP A 233 4.11 -21.00 -16.89
CA ASP A 233 4.56 -22.28 -16.32
C ASP A 233 3.76 -22.66 -15.08
N LEU A 234 3.49 -21.72 -14.17
CA LEU A 234 2.61 -21.92 -13.01
C LEU A 234 1.20 -22.36 -13.45
N ALA A 235 0.67 -21.71 -14.49
CA ALA A 235 -0.64 -22.05 -15.05
C ALA A 235 -0.64 -23.42 -15.77
N ALA A 236 0.42 -23.72 -16.55
CA ALA A 236 0.56 -24.96 -17.30
C ALA A 236 0.78 -26.18 -16.39
N ALA A 237 1.55 -26.01 -15.31
CA ALA A 237 1.72 -27.03 -14.27
C ALA A 237 0.42 -27.30 -13.48
N GLY A 238 -0.59 -26.43 -13.59
CA GLY A 238 -1.85 -26.53 -12.86
C GLY A 238 -1.78 -26.14 -11.40
N VAL A 239 -0.60 -25.79 -10.89
CA VAL A 239 -0.37 -25.50 -9.47
C VAL A 239 -0.97 -24.16 -9.00
N GLY A 240 -1.39 -23.27 -9.91
CA GLY A 240 -2.19 -22.08 -9.55
C GLY A 240 -3.62 -22.39 -9.08
N GLY A 241 -4.05 -23.64 -9.17
CA GLY A 241 -5.34 -24.11 -8.70
C GLY A 241 -6.54 -23.51 -9.44
N ALA A 242 -7.75 -23.80 -8.98
CA ALA A 242 -8.99 -23.33 -9.60
C ALA A 242 -9.20 -21.81 -9.44
N GLN A 243 -8.66 -21.22 -8.39
CA GLN A 243 -8.84 -19.81 -8.04
C GLN A 243 -7.85 -18.86 -8.72
N LEU A 244 -6.86 -19.35 -9.47
CA LEU A 244 -5.76 -18.56 -10.04
C LEU A 244 -6.22 -17.22 -10.64
N SER A 245 -7.32 -17.17 -11.38
CA SER A 245 -7.82 -15.95 -12.04
C SER A 245 -8.72 -15.07 -11.16
N ASN A 246 -9.03 -15.50 -9.93
CA ASN A 246 -9.96 -14.80 -9.04
C ASN A 246 -9.34 -14.51 -7.66
N ALA A 247 -8.19 -15.11 -7.36
CA ALA A 247 -7.56 -15.00 -6.06
C ALA A 247 -6.90 -13.63 -5.89
N ASN A 248 -7.26 -12.97 -4.81
CA ASN A 248 -6.59 -11.82 -4.22
C ASN A 248 -5.84 -12.26 -2.94
N GLU A 249 -5.32 -11.32 -2.19
CA GLU A 249 -4.57 -11.54 -0.96
C GLU A 249 -5.37 -12.32 0.09
N ASP A 250 -6.64 -11.94 0.32
CA ASP A 250 -7.53 -12.58 1.30
C ASP A 250 -7.89 -14.02 0.91
N ILE A 251 -8.16 -14.25 -0.39
CA ILE A 251 -8.46 -15.59 -0.91
C ILE A 251 -7.23 -16.48 -0.78
N ASN A 252 -6.04 -15.97 -1.11
CA ASN A 252 -4.79 -16.69 -0.96
C ASN A 252 -4.51 -17.08 0.49
N ALA A 253 -4.69 -16.14 1.42
CA ALA A 253 -4.56 -16.42 2.86
C ALA A 253 -5.54 -17.51 3.29
N SER A 254 -6.80 -17.45 2.86
CA SER A 254 -7.79 -18.49 3.16
C SER A 254 -7.47 -19.86 2.55
N MET A 255 -6.89 -19.90 1.33
CA MET A 255 -6.41 -21.14 0.71
C MET A 255 -5.24 -21.74 1.50
N PHE A 256 -4.36 -20.90 2.01
CA PHE A 256 -3.21 -21.31 2.81
C PHE A 256 -3.64 -21.77 4.21
N GLU A 257 -4.61 -21.12 4.85
CA GLU A 257 -5.23 -21.59 6.10
C GLU A 257 -5.90 -22.95 5.96
N GLY A 258 -6.54 -23.20 4.80
CA GLY A 258 -7.35 -24.39 4.52
C GLY A 258 -6.62 -25.57 3.87
N ASP A 259 -5.32 -25.70 4.01
CA ASP A 259 -4.46 -26.80 3.49
C ASP A 259 -4.47 -27.01 1.95
N SER A 260 -5.13 -26.14 1.18
CA SER A 260 -5.17 -26.25 -0.28
C SER A 260 -3.95 -25.63 -0.96
N ALA A 261 -3.20 -24.78 -0.26
CA ALA A 261 -1.95 -24.18 -0.74
C ALA A 261 -0.77 -24.64 0.12
N GLY A 262 0.30 -25.11 -0.55
CA GLY A 262 1.58 -25.44 0.08
C GLY A 262 2.56 -24.26 0.07
N PHE A 263 2.40 -23.36 -0.90
CA PHE A 263 3.18 -22.14 -1.07
C PHE A 263 2.26 -20.96 -1.35
N MET A 264 2.68 -19.76 -0.94
CA MET A 264 1.93 -18.52 -1.16
C MET A 264 2.87 -17.33 -1.15
N VAL A 265 2.75 -16.40 -2.10
CA VAL A 265 3.33 -15.05 -1.96
C VAL A 265 2.26 -14.12 -1.40
N ASN A 266 2.55 -13.46 -0.29
CA ASN A 266 1.59 -12.56 0.35
C ASN A 266 2.27 -11.62 1.36
N TRP A 267 1.53 -10.61 1.79
CA TRP A 267 1.94 -9.62 2.76
C TRP A 267 1.98 -10.18 4.19
N PRO A 268 2.71 -9.57 5.13
CA PRO A 268 2.84 -10.01 6.52
C PRO A 268 1.55 -10.11 7.34
N PHE A 269 0.45 -9.44 6.94
CA PHE A 269 -0.85 -9.57 7.62
C PHE A 269 -1.35 -11.02 7.75
N VAL A 270 -0.81 -11.92 6.95
CA VAL A 270 -1.07 -13.37 7.02
C VAL A 270 -0.79 -13.93 8.40
N TRP A 271 0.26 -13.44 9.08
CA TRP A 271 0.66 -13.95 10.39
C TRP A 271 -0.34 -13.60 11.49
N PRO A 272 -0.66 -12.32 11.79
CA PRO A 272 -1.64 -12.00 12.82
C PRO A 272 -3.04 -12.53 12.48
N ARG A 273 -3.39 -12.62 11.20
CA ARG A 273 -4.65 -13.24 10.75
C ARG A 273 -4.70 -14.72 11.16
N ALA A 274 -3.62 -15.48 10.93
CA ALA A 274 -3.55 -16.89 11.29
C ALA A 274 -3.55 -17.08 12.82
N GLN A 275 -2.87 -16.21 13.58
CA GLN A 275 -2.92 -16.21 15.05
C GLN A 275 -4.36 -15.98 15.56
N ALA A 276 -5.04 -14.98 15.03
CA ALA A 276 -6.46 -14.72 15.37
C ALA A 276 -7.39 -15.88 14.98
N ALA A 277 -7.10 -16.59 13.89
CA ALA A 277 -7.83 -17.79 13.49
C ALA A 277 -7.62 -18.96 14.48
N VAL A 278 -6.42 -19.12 15.04
CA VAL A 278 -6.16 -20.09 16.10
C VAL A 278 -6.88 -19.72 17.38
N GLU A 279 -6.78 -18.48 17.83
CA GLU A 279 -7.48 -17.98 19.02
C GLU A 279 -9.00 -18.14 18.90
N GLY A 280 -9.54 -17.89 17.71
CA GLY A 280 -10.95 -18.06 17.39
C GLY A 280 -11.39 -19.52 17.18
N GLY A 281 -10.44 -20.48 17.17
CA GLY A 281 -10.69 -21.91 16.99
C GLY A 281 -11.09 -22.30 15.56
N SER A 282 -10.80 -21.48 14.56
CA SER A 282 -11.02 -21.77 13.14
C SER A 282 -9.81 -22.34 12.43
N LEU A 283 -8.61 -22.22 13.04
CA LEU A 283 -7.36 -22.83 12.62
C LEU A 283 -6.77 -23.61 13.78
N GLU A 284 -6.24 -24.82 13.52
CA GLU A 284 -5.55 -25.61 14.54
C GLU A 284 -4.13 -25.04 14.77
N GLN A 285 -3.65 -25.08 16.03
CA GLN A 285 -2.29 -24.61 16.37
C GLN A 285 -1.22 -25.33 15.52
N ALA A 286 -1.37 -26.64 15.31
CA ALA A 286 -0.44 -27.42 14.49
C ALA A 286 -0.34 -26.93 13.03
N ALA A 287 -1.40 -26.34 12.49
CA ALA A 287 -1.38 -25.75 11.15
C ALA A 287 -0.57 -24.44 11.14
N LEU A 288 -0.68 -23.61 12.20
CA LEU A 288 0.14 -22.40 12.34
C LEU A 288 1.61 -22.76 12.60
N ASP A 289 1.90 -23.80 13.39
CA ASP A 289 3.26 -24.30 13.64
C ASP A 289 3.97 -24.77 12.37
N ASP A 290 3.20 -25.19 11.34
CA ASP A 290 3.70 -25.60 10.02
C ASP A 290 3.99 -24.40 9.08
N TYR A 291 3.65 -23.18 9.47
CA TYR A 291 3.97 -21.99 8.66
C TYR A 291 5.46 -21.71 8.67
N GLY A 292 6.04 -21.57 7.48
CA GLY A 292 7.37 -21.04 7.22
C GLY A 292 7.27 -19.78 6.37
N TRP A 293 8.34 -19.02 6.38
CA TRP A 293 8.51 -17.81 5.59
C TRP A 293 9.93 -17.72 5.06
N ALA A 294 10.08 -17.14 3.87
CA ALA A 294 11.36 -16.92 3.22
C ALA A 294 11.29 -15.64 2.37
N MET A 295 12.44 -15.21 1.87
CA MET A 295 12.52 -14.16 0.87
C MET A 295 11.68 -14.52 -0.37
N TYR A 296 11.24 -13.52 -1.09
CA TYR A 296 10.48 -13.69 -2.34
C TYR A 296 11.25 -14.56 -3.34
N PRO A 297 10.58 -15.42 -4.14
CA PRO A 297 11.29 -16.32 -5.06
C PRO A 297 12.01 -15.55 -6.17
N GLN A 298 13.22 -16.00 -6.52
CA GLN A 298 13.99 -15.45 -7.63
C GLN A 298 13.30 -15.73 -8.97
N ALA A 299 13.22 -14.72 -9.84
CA ALA A 299 12.77 -14.89 -11.21
C ALA A 299 13.86 -15.50 -12.11
N VAL A 300 15.13 -15.23 -11.80
CA VAL A 300 16.32 -15.73 -12.47
C VAL A 300 17.26 -16.31 -11.42
N GLU A 301 17.73 -17.54 -11.62
CA GLU A 301 18.61 -18.22 -10.68
C GLU A 301 19.92 -17.40 -10.44
N GLY A 302 20.23 -17.13 -9.19
CA GLY A 302 21.42 -16.39 -8.79
C GLY A 302 21.28 -14.86 -8.84
N GLU A 303 20.16 -14.33 -9.35
CA GLU A 303 19.83 -12.92 -9.30
C GLU A 303 18.97 -12.61 -8.05
N GLU A 304 19.14 -11.43 -7.51
CA GLU A 304 18.41 -11.02 -6.31
C GLU A 304 16.93 -10.82 -6.61
N ALA A 305 16.05 -11.43 -5.81
CA ALA A 305 14.62 -11.21 -5.93
C ALA A 305 14.26 -9.77 -5.53
N ARG A 306 13.34 -9.17 -6.29
CA ARG A 306 12.77 -7.85 -6.06
C ARG A 306 11.30 -7.98 -5.66
N PRO A 307 11.00 -8.26 -4.38
CA PRO A 307 9.62 -8.35 -3.92
C PRO A 307 8.89 -7.02 -4.12
N PRO A 308 7.54 -7.01 -4.16
CA PRO A 308 6.82 -5.76 -4.32
C PRO A 308 7.03 -4.84 -3.11
N TYR A 309 7.31 -3.57 -3.36
CA TYR A 309 7.22 -2.52 -2.35
C TYR A 309 5.79 -1.99 -2.29
N GLY A 310 5.24 -1.92 -1.10
CA GLY A 310 3.94 -1.35 -0.77
C GLY A 310 3.99 -0.51 0.50
N GLY A 311 2.84 -0.26 1.08
CA GLY A 311 2.72 0.53 2.29
C GLY A 311 1.80 1.72 2.11
N ILE A 312 1.87 2.66 3.04
CA ILE A 312 1.10 3.91 3.00
C ILE A 312 1.99 5.06 3.43
N ASN A 313 1.90 6.16 2.71
CA ASN A 313 2.48 7.43 3.08
C ASN A 313 1.38 8.44 3.47
N LEU A 314 1.72 9.41 4.29
CA LEU A 314 0.83 10.49 4.71
C LEU A 314 1.05 11.70 3.79
N GLY A 315 0.02 12.04 3.01
CA GLY A 315 -0.02 13.27 2.25
C GLY A 315 -0.79 14.35 3.00
N VAL A 316 -0.29 15.58 3.00
CA VAL A 316 -1.03 16.75 3.50
C VAL A 316 -1.73 17.41 2.32
N GLY A 317 -3.03 17.69 2.46
CA GLY A 317 -3.83 18.30 1.41
C GLY A 317 -3.43 19.76 1.11
N ALA A 318 -3.15 20.07 -0.16
CA ALA A 318 -2.74 21.42 -0.59
C ALA A 318 -3.79 22.52 -0.29
N PHE A 319 -5.04 22.12 -0.06
CA PHE A 319 -6.14 23.06 0.20
C PHE A 319 -6.56 23.09 1.66
N SER A 320 -5.88 22.35 2.56
CA SER A 320 -6.13 22.39 4.01
C SER A 320 -5.90 23.79 4.57
N GLU A 321 -6.78 24.22 5.49
CA GLU A 321 -6.60 25.47 6.23
C GLU A 321 -5.60 25.32 7.41
N HIS A 322 -5.08 24.09 7.64
CA HIS A 322 -4.29 23.71 8.81
C HIS A 322 -3.00 22.96 8.43
N VAL A 323 -2.32 23.35 7.34
CA VAL A 323 -1.15 22.63 6.81
C VAL A 323 -0.06 22.41 7.86
N ASP A 324 0.28 23.42 8.65
CA ASP A 324 1.33 23.31 9.69
C ASP A 324 0.96 22.26 10.74
N LEU A 325 -0.28 22.31 11.25
CA LEU A 325 -0.77 21.33 12.23
C LEU A 325 -0.93 19.93 11.63
N ALA A 326 -1.25 19.83 10.35
CA ALA A 326 -1.30 18.55 9.65
C ALA A 326 0.09 17.91 9.55
N TYR A 327 1.16 18.69 9.34
CA TYR A 327 2.53 18.18 9.42
C TYR A 327 2.96 17.82 10.83
N GLU A 328 2.57 18.55 11.86
CA GLU A 328 2.78 18.15 13.26
C GLU A 328 2.09 16.80 13.55
N ALA A 329 0.85 16.64 13.10
CA ALA A 329 0.12 15.37 13.23
C ALA A 329 0.78 14.24 12.42
N ALA A 330 1.26 14.50 11.19
CA ALA A 330 1.96 13.52 10.37
C ALA A 330 3.26 13.03 11.03
N GLN A 331 4.04 13.93 11.65
CA GLN A 331 5.23 13.56 12.41
C GLN A 331 4.88 12.71 13.65
N CYS A 332 3.80 13.05 14.36
CA CYS A 332 3.32 12.23 15.47
C CYS A 332 2.90 10.82 15.01
N ILE A 333 2.16 10.71 13.91
CA ILE A 333 1.74 9.41 13.34
C ILE A 333 2.95 8.59 12.90
N ALA A 334 3.97 9.24 12.31
CA ALA A 334 5.18 8.60 11.82
C ALA A 334 6.23 8.34 12.90
N ASP A 335 5.91 8.56 14.19
CA ASP A 335 6.81 8.21 15.29
C ASP A 335 7.14 6.71 15.29
N PRO A 336 8.41 6.31 15.43
CA PRO A 336 8.83 4.89 15.37
C PRO A 336 8.09 3.98 16.35
N GLN A 337 7.78 4.45 17.56
CA GLN A 337 7.06 3.66 18.55
C GLN A 337 5.61 3.42 18.09
N LYS A 338 4.93 4.44 17.54
CA LYS A 338 3.57 4.30 17.01
C LYS A 338 3.53 3.38 15.79
N GLN A 339 4.57 3.41 14.95
CA GLN A 339 4.70 2.46 13.84
C GLN A 339 4.89 1.02 14.34
N ALA A 340 5.69 0.79 15.40
CA ALA A 340 5.84 -0.53 16.03
C ALA A 340 4.50 -1.02 16.60
N GLU A 341 3.78 -0.17 17.33
CA GLU A 341 2.46 -0.49 17.86
C GLU A 341 1.41 -0.76 16.78
N TYR A 342 1.51 -0.06 15.63
CA TYR A 342 0.65 -0.31 14.47
C TYR A 342 0.98 -1.65 13.80
N PHE A 343 2.26 -2.00 13.74
CA PHE A 343 2.67 -3.32 13.27
C PHE A 343 2.13 -4.44 14.15
N LEU A 344 2.22 -4.28 15.48
CA LEU A 344 1.68 -5.24 16.43
C LEU A 344 0.16 -5.43 16.31
N SER A 345 -0.59 -4.35 16.10
CA SER A 345 -2.05 -4.41 16.06
C SER A 345 -2.64 -4.82 14.71
N ASP A 346 -2.00 -4.42 13.61
CA ASP A 346 -2.57 -4.51 12.25
C ASP A 346 -1.73 -5.34 11.28
N GLY A 347 -0.51 -5.76 11.69
CA GLY A 347 0.39 -6.56 10.85
C GLY A 347 1.01 -5.79 9.70
N ASN A 348 1.00 -4.45 9.73
CA ASN A 348 1.58 -3.58 8.72
C ASN A 348 2.99 -3.15 9.16
N PRO A 349 4.06 -3.62 8.48
CA PRO A 349 5.43 -3.36 8.91
C PRO A 349 5.78 -1.88 8.89
N PRO A 350 6.63 -1.39 9.83
CA PRO A 350 7.00 0.01 9.92
C PRO A 350 7.87 0.47 8.74
N ALA A 351 7.79 1.75 8.38
CA ALA A 351 8.77 2.40 7.52
C ALA A 351 10.07 2.69 8.29
N SER A 352 9.97 2.94 9.59
CA SER A 352 11.12 3.15 10.48
C SER A 352 11.89 1.85 10.72
N LEU A 353 13.21 1.91 10.56
CA LEU A 353 14.09 0.76 10.76
C LEU A 353 14.24 0.37 12.23
N SER A 354 14.27 1.37 13.14
CA SER A 354 14.39 1.12 14.59
C SER A 354 13.12 0.51 15.19
N ALA A 355 11.96 0.71 14.59
CA ALA A 355 10.72 0.10 15.03
C ALA A 355 10.75 -1.45 14.94
N PHE A 356 11.59 -2.01 14.04
CA PHE A 356 11.81 -3.46 13.98
C PHE A 356 12.63 -4.00 15.18
N ASP A 357 13.39 -3.16 15.88
CA ASP A 357 14.19 -3.55 17.04
C ASP A 357 13.36 -3.58 18.34
N ASP A 358 12.08 -3.22 18.29
CA ASP A 358 11.17 -3.32 19.43
C ASP A 358 11.05 -4.79 19.88
N PRO A 359 11.30 -5.10 21.19
CA PRO A 359 11.26 -6.47 21.69
C PRO A 359 9.92 -7.17 21.50
N GLU A 360 8.79 -6.45 21.56
CA GLU A 360 7.46 -7.02 21.37
C GLU A 360 7.20 -7.35 19.90
N VAL A 361 7.72 -6.51 18.99
CA VAL A 361 7.73 -6.79 17.55
C VAL A 361 8.51 -8.05 17.25
N GLN A 362 9.71 -8.20 17.80
CA GLN A 362 10.56 -9.37 17.59
C GLN A 362 9.95 -10.66 18.17
N GLU A 363 9.23 -10.56 19.28
CA GLU A 363 8.52 -11.70 19.89
C GLU A 363 7.27 -12.09 19.08
N THR A 364 6.50 -11.09 18.63
CA THR A 364 5.21 -11.31 17.94
C THR A 364 5.39 -11.72 16.47
N PHE A 365 6.39 -11.16 15.79
CA PHE A 365 6.68 -11.39 14.37
C PHE A 365 8.05 -12.08 14.20
N PRO A 366 8.11 -13.41 14.28
CA PRO A 366 9.37 -14.15 14.14
C PRO A 366 10.02 -13.99 12.76
N MET A 367 9.32 -13.40 11.79
CA MET A 367 9.81 -13.03 10.45
C MET A 367 10.25 -11.56 10.35
N ALA A 368 10.27 -10.78 11.42
CA ALA A 368 10.55 -9.33 11.38
C ALA A 368 11.88 -9.01 10.69
N ASP A 369 12.94 -9.77 10.95
CA ASP A 369 14.23 -9.59 10.29
C ASP A 369 14.18 -9.89 8.79
N VAL A 370 13.43 -10.93 8.38
CA VAL A 370 13.22 -11.26 6.96
C VAL A 370 12.40 -10.18 6.26
N ILE A 371 11.39 -9.61 6.93
CA ILE A 371 10.63 -8.47 6.39
C ILE A 371 11.55 -7.27 6.19
N ARG A 372 12.37 -6.92 7.19
CA ARG A 372 13.32 -5.81 7.12
C ARG A 372 14.33 -5.98 5.97
N GLU A 373 14.89 -7.18 5.82
CA GLU A 373 15.80 -7.51 4.71
C GLU A 373 15.07 -7.45 3.36
N SER A 374 13.85 -8.00 3.29
CA SER A 374 13.04 -7.97 2.08
C SER A 374 12.69 -6.55 1.62
N LEU A 375 12.43 -5.63 2.58
CA LEU A 375 12.17 -4.22 2.28
C LEU A 375 13.37 -3.50 1.65
N GLN A 376 14.62 -3.91 1.97
CA GLN A 376 15.81 -3.33 1.35
C GLN A 376 15.92 -3.67 -0.15
N ASN A 377 15.35 -4.82 -0.55
CA ASN A 377 15.37 -5.31 -1.92
C ASN A 377 14.07 -5.06 -2.67
N ALA A 378 13.03 -4.56 -1.98
CA ALA A 378 11.72 -4.36 -2.55
C ALA A 378 11.72 -3.31 -3.67
N ALA A 379 11.03 -3.62 -4.76
CA ALA A 379 10.89 -2.73 -5.90
C ALA A 379 9.52 -2.05 -5.91
N PRO A 380 9.47 -0.73 -6.01
CA PRO A 380 8.21 -0.02 -6.17
C PRO A 380 7.56 -0.33 -7.52
N ARG A 381 6.24 -0.25 -7.55
CA ARG A 381 5.51 -0.14 -8.82
C ARG A 381 5.91 1.17 -9.53
N PRO A 382 5.70 1.31 -10.85
CA PRO A 382 6.09 2.51 -11.58
C PRO A 382 5.63 3.80 -10.88
N GLN A 383 6.60 4.65 -10.51
CA GLN A 383 6.35 5.94 -9.87
C GLN A 383 6.05 6.98 -10.96
N THR A 384 4.82 6.95 -11.50
CA THR A 384 4.41 7.77 -12.64
C THR A 384 3.08 8.48 -12.35
N PRO A 385 2.89 9.73 -12.85
CA PRO A 385 1.58 10.39 -12.77
C PRO A 385 0.45 9.63 -13.48
N PHE A 386 0.79 8.66 -14.32
CA PHE A 386 -0.16 7.88 -15.13
C PHE A 386 -0.33 6.44 -14.62
N TYR A 387 -0.02 6.20 -13.34
CA TYR A 387 -0.02 4.85 -12.80
C TYR A 387 -1.35 4.09 -12.98
N ASN A 388 -2.48 4.78 -12.84
CA ASN A 388 -3.80 4.16 -13.03
C ASN A 388 -3.98 3.60 -14.45
N GLU A 389 -3.54 4.30 -15.47
CA GLU A 389 -3.60 3.91 -16.87
C GLU A 389 -2.63 2.75 -17.16
N VAL A 390 -1.43 2.82 -16.60
CA VAL A 390 -0.41 1.77 -16.72
C VAL A 390 -0.89 0.48 -16.05
N SER A 391 -1.30 0.54 -14.79
CA SER A 391 -1.78 -0.62 -14.03
C SER A 391 -3.00 -1.26 -14.67
N SER A 392 -3.99 -0.46 -15.10
CA SER A 392 -5.18 -0.98 -15.77
C SER A 392 -4.87 -1.66 -17.12
N SER A 393 -3.85 -1.17 -17.84
CA SER A 393 -3.39 -1.77 -19.09
C SER A 393 -2.70 -3.12 -18.85
N VAL A 394 -1.85 -3.22 -17.83
CA VAL A 394 -1.25 -4.48 -17.39
C VAL A 394 -2.32 -5.48 -16.98
N GLN A 395 -3.26 -5.09 -16.12
CA GLN A 395 -4.36 -5.94 -15.70
C GLN A 395 -5.18 -6.48 -16.88
N ARG A 396 -5.39 -5.66 -17.91
CA ARG A 396 -6.20 -6.03 -19.07
C ARG A 396 -5.49 -7.01 -19.99
N THR A 397 -4.18 -6.92 -20.11
CA THR A 397 -3.38 -7.73 -21.05
C THR A 397 -2.79 -8.98 -20.42
N TRP A 398 -2.62 -9.01 -19.08
CA TRP A 398 -2.07 -10.16 -18.35
C TRP A 398 -3.15 -10.99 -17.62
N HIS A 399 -4.42 -10.63 -17.75
CA HIS A 399 -5.55 -11.41 -17.20
C HIS A 399 -6.35 -12.08 -18.32
N PRO A 400 -6.79 -13.34 -18.16
CA PRO A 400 -6.50 -14.23 -17.01
C PRO A 400 -5.07 -14.80 -17.07
N PRO A 401 -4.42 -15.11 -15.94
CA PRO A 401 -3.06 -15.66 -15.92
C PRO A 401 -2.87 -16.91 -16.80
N ARG A 402 -3.90 -17.74 -16.96
CA ARG A 402 -3.89 -18.92 -17.83
C ARG A 402 -3.73 -18.60 -19.32
N SER A 403 -3.92 -17.36 -19.75
CA SER A 403 -3.75 -16.92 -21.15
C SER A 403 -2.49 -16.06 -21.35
N VAL A 404 -1.71 -15.84 -20.31
CA VAL A 404 -0.43 -15.14 -20.42
C VAL A 404 0.55 -15.95 -21.28
N SER A 405 1.20 -15.26 -22.18
CA SER A 405 2.20 -15.84 -23.09
C SER A 405 3.41 -14.91 -23.18
N PRO A 406 4.64 -15.44 -23.04
CA PRO A 406 5.87 -14.64 -23.19
C PRO A 406 6.02 -14.01 -24.58
N ASP A 407 5.39 -14.59 -25.59
CA ASP A 407 5.48 -14.09 -26.97
C ASP A 407 4.56 -12.91 -27.27
N THR A 408 3.48 -12.72 -26.48
CA THR A 408 2.42 -11.77 -26.87
C THR A 408 1.96 -10.83 -25.76
N SER A 409 1.97 -11.27 -24.49
CA SER A 409 1.42 -10.46 -23.40
C SER A 409 2.26 -9.21 -23.11
N PRO A 410 3.61 -9.26 -23.12
CA PRO A 410 4.44 -8.07 -22.92
C PRO A 410 4.22 -7.02 -24.00
N GLU A 411 4.29 -7.39 -25.30
CA GLU A 411 4.03 -6.48 -26.43
C GLU A 411 2.61 -5.89 -26.39
N ALA A 412 1.62 -6.70 -26.03
CA ALA A 412 0.24 -6.23 -25.93
C ALA A 412 0.05 -5.18 -24.81
N ALA A 413 0.79 -5.34 -23.68
CA ALA A 413 0.77 -4.37 -22.60
C ALA A 413 1.40 -3.04 -23.03
N ASP A 414 2.60 -3.06 -23.63
CA ASP A 414 3.30 -1.87 -24.09
C ASP A 414 2.45 -1.08 -25.10
N ARG A 415 1.84 -1.81 -26.05
CA ARG A 415 0.93 -1.18 -27.03
C ARG A 415 -0.28 -0.58 -26.36
N LEU A 416 -0.92 -1.27 -25.41
CA LEU A 416 -2.11 -0.74 -24.74
C LEU A 416 -1.79 0.46 -23.86
N ILE A 417 -0.69 0.41 -23.09
CA ILE A 417 -0.21 1.57 -22.29
C ILE A 417 -0.03 2.78 -23.22
N THR A 418 0.71 2.59 -24.31
CA THR A 418 0.94 3.65 -25.29
C THR A 418 -0.36 4.19 -25.89
N ASP A 419 -1.29 3.32 -26.29
CA ASP A 419 -2.56 3.72 -26.90
C ASP A 419 -3.46 4.47 -25.94
N VAL A 420 -3.49 4.07 -24.66
CA VAL A 420 -4.27 4.73 -23.61
C VAL A 420 -3.69 6.10 -23.30
N LEU A 421 -2.40 6.21 -23.06
CA LEU A 421 -1.73 7.47 -22.73
C LEU A 421 -1.82 8.48 -23.88
N GLN A 422 -1.83 8.02 -25.12
CA GLN A 422 -1.99 8.86 -26.32
C GLN A 422 -3.46 9.10 -26.71
N GLY A 423 -4.43 8.66 -25.88
CA GLY A 423 -5.85 8.88 -26.14
C GLY A 423 -6.42 8.09 -27.33
N ARG A 424 -5.71 7.04 -27.81
CA ARG A 424 -6.15 6.18 -28.93
C ARG A 424 -7.02 5.02 -28.48
N SER A 425 -6.99 4.68 -27.20
CA SER A 425 -7.82 3.63 -26.57
C SER A 425 -8.38 4.11 -25.23
N LEU A 426 -9.50 3.51 -24.83
CA LEU A 426 -10.07 3.66 -23.50
C LEU A 426 -9.84 2.37 -22.70
N LEU A 427 -9.70 2.50 -21.38
CA LEU A 427 -9.58 1.39 -20.42
C LEU A 427 -10.93 0.70 -20.17
#